data_19aac502f945901df6c2a32cfe9d4de2
#
_entry.id   19aac502f945901df6c2a32cfe9d4de2
#
_cell.length_a   1.000
_cell.length_b   1.000
_cell.length_c   1.000
_cell.angle_alpha   90.00
_cell.angle_beta   90.00
_cell.angle_gamma   90.00
#
_symmetry.space_group_name_H-M   'P 1'
#
loop_
_entity.id
_entity.type
_entity.pdbx_description
1 polymer ?
#
loop_
_entity_poly.entity_id
_entity_poly.type
_entity_poly.pdbx_seq_one_letter_code
_entity_poly.pdbx_strand_id
1 'polypeptide(L)'
;MDFENELTSKILDPIHGTIRLTTLEIAFINHPLFQRLRNIKQNSFLYKVFPSAVHSRFEHSLGVLHLSSEILNNLRLNAIRYQKKYDDGHVFGHIDQIPKHNIQELRLAALMHDIGHGPVSHQFESFMPGKHEFSDVLPIA
;
A
#
# COMPACT_ATOMS: atom_id res chain seq x y z
N MET A 1 -10.35 -14.24 16.50
CA MET A 1 -9.60 -13.02 16.91
C MET A 1 -9.54 -12.09 15.72
N ASP A 2 -10.00 -10.89 15.88
CA ASP A 2 -10.19 -9.94 14.79
C ASP A 2 -8.86 -9.25 14.45
N PHE A 3 -8.54 -9.04 13.14
CA PHE A 3 -7.36 -8.29 12.70
C PHE A 3 -7.38 -6.85 13.20
N GLU A 4 -8.56 -6.28 13.43
CA GLU A 4 -8.75 -4.94 13.99
C GLU A 4 -7.97 -4.71 15.29
N ASN A 5 -7.74 -5.76 16.08
CA ASN A 5 -6.98 -5.68 17.32
C ASN A 5 -5.45 -5.50 17.11
N GLU A 6 -4.96 -5.77 15.89
CA GLU A 6 -3.56 -5.56 15.53
C GLU A 6 -3.27 -4.09 15.16
N LEU A 7 -4.34 -3.30 14.91
CA LEU A 7 -4.24 -1.90 14.48
C LEU A 7 -4.07 -0.97 15.69
N THR A 8 -2.87 -0.94 16.22
CA THR A 8 -2.51 -0.23 17.47
C THR A 8 -2.07 1.22 17.26
N SER A 9 -1.72 1.59 16.04
CA SER A 9 -1.20 2.92 15.69
C SER A 9 -2.08 3.60 14.65
N LYS A 10 -1.89 4.91 14.47
CA LYS A 10 -2.66 5.69 13.49
C LYS A 10 -1.85 6.85 12.91
N ILE A 11 -2.15 7.19 11.66
CA ILE A 11 -1.69 8.40 10.97
C ILE A 11 -2.93 9.16 10.52
N LEU A 12 -2.91 10.49 10.63
CA LEU A 12 -3.95 11.35 10.08
C LEU A 12 -3.59 11.74 8.65
N ASP A 13 -4.49 11.48 7.73
CA ASP A 13 -4.39 11.84 6.32
C ASP A 13 -5.52 12.79 5.92
N PRO A 14 -5.26 13.87 5.18
CA PRO A 14 -6.28 14.86 4.84
C PRO A 14 -7.38 14.33 3.91
N ILE A 15 -7.12 13.25 3.17
CA ILE A 15 -8.07 12.67 2.20
C ILE A 15 -8.82 11.50 2.83
N HIS A 16 -8.06 10.59 3.48
CA HIS A 16 -8.59 9.33 4.01
C HIS A 16 -8.96 9.39 5.50
N GLY A 17 -8.67 10.52 6.17
CA GLY A 17 -8.90 10.65 7.61
C GLY A 17 -7.91 9.84 8.44
N THR A 18 -8.39 9.02 9.34
CA THR A 18 -7.53 8.22 10.23
C THR A 18 -7.18 6.88 9.57
N ILE A 19 -5.93 6.73 9.18
CA ILE A 19 -5.38 5.46 8.68
C ILE A 19 -4.84 4.69 9.89
N ARG A 20 -5.44 3.54 10.19
CA ARG A 20 -5.02 2.66 11.29
C ARG A 20 -3.94 1.69 10.82
N LEU A 21 -2.94 1.45 11.66
CA LEU A 21 -1.70 0.75 11.33
C LEU A 21 -1.33 -0.28 12.38
N THR A 22 -0.73 -1.37 11.95
CA THR A 22 -0.09 -2.34 12.84
C THR A 22 1.29 -1.85 13.28
N THR A 23 1.82 -2.42 14.36
CA THR A 23 3.19 -2.15 14.82
C THR A 23 4.23 -2.46 13.73
N LEU A 24 4.01 -3.54 12.97
CA LEU A 24 4.89 -3.92 11.86
C LEU A 24 4.89 -2.88 10.76
N GLU A 25 3.73 -2.38 10.35
CA GLU A 25 3.61 -1.33 9.33
C GLU A 25 4.31 -0.03 9.75
N ILE A 26 4.19 0.35 11.02
CA ILE A 26 4.91 1.51 11.58
C ILE A 26 6.43 1.31 11.50
N ALA A 27 6.93 0.10 11.77
CA ALA A 27 8.36 -0.19 11.65
C ALA A 27 8.85 0.01 10.21
N PHE A 28 8.09 -0.45 9.19
CA PHE A 28 8.40 -0.20 7.78
C PHE A 28 8.31 1.28 7.42
N ILE A 29 7.26 1.97 7.85
CA ILE A 29 7.07 3.41 7.59
C ILE A 29 8.25 4.22 8.16
N ASN A 30 8.75 3.88 9.34
CA ASN A 30 9.85 4.58 9.97
C ASN A 30 11.23 4.27 9.35
N HIS A 31 11.32 3.26 8.48
CA HIS A 31 12.58 2.92 7.83
C HIS A 31 13.03 4.02 6.86
N PRO A 32 14.32 4.39 6.80
CA PRO A 32 14.80 5.47 5.94
C PRO A 32 14.45 5.32 4.45
N LEU A 33 14.42 4.09 3.92
CA LEU A 33 14.02 3.82 2.54
C LEU A 33 12.55 4.20 2.27
N PHE A 34 11.67 4.03 3.24
CA PHE A 34 10.28 4.46 3.11
C PHE A 34 10.15 5.97 3.32
N GLN A 35 10.85 6.53 4.31
CA GLN A 35 10.80 7.96 4.61
C GLN A 35 11.29 8.84 3.44
N ARG A 36 12.22 8.35 2.58
CA ARG A 36 12.64 9.09 1.39
C ARG A 36 11.49 9.40 0.41
N LEU A 37 10.42 8.58 0.42
CA LEU A 37 9.25 8.78 -0.44
C LEU A 37 8.54 10.12 -0.19
N ARG A 38 8.73 10.74 0.99
CA ARG A 38 8.20 12.09 1.30
C ARG A 38 8.74 13.16 0.36
N ASN A 39 9.95 12.95 -0.16
CA ASN A 39 10.63 13.89 -1.05
C ASN A 39 10.44 13.57 -2.53
N ILE A 40 9.71 12.50 -2.85
CA ILE A 40 9.44 12.06 -4.21
C ILE A 40 7.98 12.38 -4.56
N LYS A 41 7.78 13.31 -5.50
CA LYS A 41 6.45 13.66 -5.99
C LYS A 41 5.85 12.50 -6.80
N GLN A 42 4.57 12.19 -6.54
CA GLN A 42 3.86 11.11 -7.25
C GLN A 42 3.82 11.37 -8.77
N ASN A 43 3.55 12.59 -9.16
CA ASN A 43 3.37 12.99 -10.56
C ASN A 43 4.51 13.86 -11.08
N SER A 44 5.75 13.56 -10.68
CA SER A 44 6.96 14.26 -11.18
C SER A 44 6.80 15.78 -11.23
N PHE A 45 6.77 16.38 -12.43
CA PHE A 45 6.70 17.83 -12.65
C PHE A 45 5.26 18.36 -12.84
N LEU A 46 4.23 17.54 -12.66
CA LEU A 46 2.83 17.95 -12.88
C LEU A 46 2.47 19.22 -12.09
N TYR A 47 3.04 19.40 -10.88
CA TYR A 47 2.80 20.58 -10.06
C TYR A 47 3.20 21.91 -10.74
N LYS A 48 3.99 21.88 -11.81
CA LYS A 48 4.33 23.09 -12.60
C LYS A 48 3.12 23.63 -13.37
N VAL A 49 2.20 22.77 -13.76
CA VAL A 49 0.97 23.15 -14.48
C VAL A 49 -0.29 22.99 -13.62
N PHE A 50 -0.24 22.11 -12.61
CA PHE A 50 -1.29 21.92 -11.60
C PHE A 50 -0.69 22.12 -10.20
N PRO A 51 -0.70 23.34 -9.66
CA PRO A 51 -0.03 23.67 -8.40
C PRO A 51 -0.43 22.78 -7.20
N SER A 52 -1.67 22.26 -7.19
CA SER A 52 -2.16 21.34 -6.15
C SER A 52 -1.64 19.90 -6.27
N ALA A 53 -1.00 19.51 -7.39
CA ALA A 53 -0.43 18.18 -7.58
C ALA A 53 0.93 18.02 -6.87
N VAL A 54 0.97 18.31 -5.58
CA VAL A 54 2.20 18.31 -4.76
C VAL A 54 2.36 17.08 -3.89
N HIS A 55 1.37 16.16 -3.87
CA HIS A 55 1.40 14.97 -3.04
C HIS A 55 2.61 14.08 -3.37
N SER A 56 3.13 13.47 -2.32
CA SER A 56 4.30 12.60 -2.38
C SER A 56 3.92 11.13 -2.57
N ARG A 57 4.89 10.31 -2.97
CA ARG A 57 4.73 8.85 -2.98
C ARG A 57 4.49 8.28 -1.58
N PHE A 58 4.93 8.96 -0.55
CA PHE A 58 4.66 8.59 0.84
C PHE A 58 3.15 8.63 1.14
N GLU A 59 2.48 9.74 0.83
CA GLU A 59 1.03 9.89 1.01
C GLU A 59 0.24 8.91 0.14
N HIS A 60 0.68 8.73 -1.12
CA HIS A 60 0.09 7.75 -2.02
C HIS A 60 0.16 6.33 -1.45
N SER A 61 1.32 5.88 -0.98
CA SER A 61 1.49 4.54 -0.40
C SER A 61 0.60 4.30 0.83
N LEU A 62 0.44 5.32 1.69
CA LEU A 62 -0.49 5.26 2.82
C LEU A 62 -1.95 5.16 2.34
N GLY A 63 -2.31 5.91 1.31
CA GLY A 63 -3.64 5.85 0.70
C GLY A 63 -3.94 4.48 0.10
N VAL A 64 -2.98 3.87 -0.62
CA VAL A 64 -3.13 2.52 -1.20
C VAL A 64 -3.30 1.46 -0.11
N LEU A 65 -2.53 1.54 0.99
CA LEU A 65 -2.72 0.68 2.16
C LEU A 65 -4.13 0.83 2.76
N HIS A 66 -4.61 2.06 2.93
CA HIS A 66 -5.95 2.32 3.45
C HIS A 66 -7.03 1.73 2.54
N LEU A 67 -6.97 2.05 1.25
CA LEU A 67 -7.95 1.56 0.28
C LEU A 67 -7.95 0.02 0.14
N SER A 68 -6.79 -0.63 0.24
CA SER A 68 -6.73 -2.10 0.22
C SER A 68 -7.51 -2.72 1.37
N SER A 69 -7.47 -2.10 2.55
CA SER A 69 -8.24 -2.52 3.72
C SER A 69 -9.73 -2.26 3.56
N GLU A 70 -10.10 -1.08 3.04
CA GLU A 70 -11.49 -0.73 2.75
C GLU A 70 -12.11 -1.68 1.70
N ILE A 71 -11.36 -2.02 0.65
CA ILE A 71 -11.80 -2.98 -0.36
C ILE A 71 -12.06 -4.34 0.29
N LEU A 72 -11.14 -4.85 1.11
CA LEU A 72 -11.30 -6.13 1.78
C LEU A 72 -12.52 -6.13 2.72
N ASN A 73 -12.71 -5.07 3.50
CA ASN A 73 -13.86 -4.93 4.38
C ASN A 73 -15.18 -4.87 3.59
N ASN A 74 -15.22 -4.13 2.50
CA ASN A 74 -16.40 -4.05 1.64
C ASN A 74 -16.70 -5.38 0.95
N LEU A 75 -15.70 -6.14 0.52
CA LEU A 75 -15.89 -7.48 -0.02
C LEU A 75 -16.51 -8.43 1.01
N ARG A 76 -16.03 -8.39 2.26
CA ARG A 76 -16.61 -9.18 3.38
C ARG A 76 -18.07 -8.80 3.64
N LEU A 77 -18.37 -7.51 3.70
CA LEU A 77 -19.76 -7.05 3.89
C LEU A 77 -20.67 -7.45 2.73
N ASN A 78 -20.16 -7.39 1.50
CA ASN A 78 -20.90 -7.81 0.32
C ASN A 78 -21.12 -9.32 0.28
N ALA A 79 -20.15 -10.12 0.73
CA ALA A 79 -20.30 -11.57 0.86
C ALA A 79 -21.48 -11.92 1.79
N ILE A 80 -21.53 -11.29 2.97
CA ILE A 80 -22.62 -11.48 3.94
C ILE A 80 -23.96 -11.06 3.35
N ARG A 81 -24.03 -9.90 2.69
CA ARG A 81 -25.25 -9.39 2.05
C ARG A 81 -25.73 -10.29 0.94
N TYR A 82 -24.82 -10.79 0.12
CA TYR A 82 -25.12 -11.68 -1.01
C TYR A 82 -25.67 -13.01 -0.51
N GLN A 83 -24.99 -13.65 0.46
CA GLN A 83 -25.46 -14.88 1.08
C GLN A 83 -26.86 -14.73 1.67
N LYS A 84 -27.10 -13.63 2.38
CA LYS A 84 -28.44 -13.35 2.97
C LYS A 84 -29.54 -13.18 1.92
N LYS A 85 -29.20 -12.62 0.75
CA LYS A 85 -30.17 -12.28 -0.30
C LYS A 85 -30.47 -13.46 -1.23
N TYR A 86 -29.48 -14.29 -1.54
CA TYR A 86 -29.57 -15.32 -2.56
C TYR A 86 -29.42 -16.75 -2.01
N ASP A 87 -29.18 -16.89 -0.72
CA ASP A 87 -28.87 -18.16 -0.04
C ASP A 87 -27.70 -18.93 -0.70
N ASP A 88 -26.75 -18.18 -1.26
CA ASP A 88 -25.59 -18.69 -1.98
C ASP A 88 -24.30 -18.10 -1.37
N GLY A 89 -23.57 -18.94 -0.64
CA GLY A 89 -22.28 -18.60 -0.03
C GLY A 89 -21.06 -18.81 -0.94
N HIS A 90 -21.25 -19.34 -2.17
CA HIS A 90 -20.11 -19.73 -3.02
C HIS A 90 -19.46 -18.58 -3.79
N VAL A 91 -20.23 -17.52 -4.10
CA VAL A 91 -19.76 -16.42 -4.98
C VAL A 91 -18.54 -15.68 -4.44
N PHE A 92 -18.47 -15.46 -3.11
CA PHE A 92 -17.36 -14.78 -2.48
C PHE A 92 -16.40 -15.74 -1.77
N GLY A 93 -16.61 -17.06 -1.93
CA GLY A 93 -15.75 -18.09 -1.40
C GLY A 93 -15.47 -17.92 0.10
N HIS A 94 -14.21 -18.06 0.47
CA HIS A 94 -13.76 -18.02 1.86
C HIS A 94 -13.25 -16.63 2.30
N ILE A 95 -13.84 -15.54 1.81
CA ILE A 95 -13.36 -14.19 2.08
C ILE A 95 -13.40 -13.80 3.57
N ASP A 96 -14.34 -14.38 4.32
CA ASP A 96 -14.45 -14.22 5.77
C ASP A 96 -13.45 -15.06 6.56
N GLN A 97 -12.84 -16.08 5.90
CA GLN A 97 -11.87 -17.00 6.48
C GLN A 97 -10.42 -16.65 6.17
N ILE A 98 -10.17 -15.48 5.52
CA ILE A 98 -8.80 -15.04 5.20
C ILE A 98 -7.99 -14.93 6.49
N PRO A 99 -6.85 -15.65 6.60
CA PRO A 99 -6.00 -15.59 7.77
C PRO A 99 -5.43 -14.20 8.01
N LYS A 100 -5.18 -13.84 9.26
CA LYS A 100 -4.61 -12.53 9.62
C LYS A 100 -3.29 -12.22 8.90
N HIS A 101 -2.42 -13.21 8.74
CA HIS A 101 -1.15 -13.00 8.05
C HIS A 101 -1.34 -12.60 6.58
N ASN A 102 -2.31 -13.17 5.87
CA ASN A 102 -2.62 -12.78 4.49
C ASN A 102 -3.15 -11.34 4.41
N ILE A 103 -3.91 -10.90 5.41
CA ILE A 103 -4.36 -9.50 5.51
C ILE A 103 -3.15 -8.59 5.72
N GLN A 104 -2.24 -8.98 6.61
CA GLN A 104 -1.01 -8.22 6.86
C GLN A 104 -0.11 -8.19 5.62
N GLU A 105 0.02 -9.29 4.89
CA GLU A 105 0.76 -9.35 3.62
C GLU A 105 0.16 -8.44 2.56
N LEU A 106 -1.17 -8.47 2.37
CA LEU A 106 -1.87 -7.57 1.46
C LEU A 106 -1.58 -6.09 1.80
N ARG A 107 -1.69 -5.74 3.08
CA ARG A 107 -1.45 -4.38 3.54
C ARG A 107 0.02 -3.96 3.37
N LEU A 108 0.97 -4.85 3.65
CA LEU A 108 2.40 -4.58 3.42
C LEU A 108 2.72 -4.46 1.93
N ALA A 109 2.16 -5.32 1.08
CA ALA A 109 2.31 -5.22 -0.36
C ALA A 109 1.78 -3.87 -0.87
N ALA A 110 0.60 -3.45 -0.40
CA ALA A 110 0.01 -2.16 -0.72
C ALA A 110 0.90 -0.99 -0.25
N LEU A 111 1.44 -1.05 0.97
CA LEU A 111 2.32 -0.03 1.52
C LEU A 111 3.63 0.10 0.74
N MET A 112 4.20 -1.02 0.32
CA MET A 112 5.56 -1.09 -0.22
C MET A 112 5.65 -1.09 -1.74
N HIS A 113 4.51 -1.09 -2.46
CA HIS A 113 4.50 -1.22 -3.93
C HIS A 113 5.36 -0.18 -4.66
N ASP A 114 5.48 1.02 -4.11
CA ASP A 114 6.22 2.15 -4.69
C ASP A 114 7.62 2.37 -4.08
N ILE A 115 8.07 1.52 -3.15
CA ILE A 115 9.30 1.75 -2.39
C ILE A 115 10.56 1.84 -3.28
N GLY A 116 10.55 1.19 -4.44
CA GLY A 116 11.66 1.19 -5.39
C GLY A 116 11.75 2.42 -6.29
N HIS A 117 10.70 3.22 -6.39
CA HIS A 117 10.69 4.37 -7.31
C HIS A 117 11.67 5.46 -6.91
N GLY A 118 12.35 6.03 -7.94
CA GLY A 118 13.23 7.18 -7.84
C GLY A 118 12.52 8.52 -8.05
N PRO A 119 13.27 9.64 -7.91
CA PRO A 119 12.79 10.95 -8.36
C PRO A 119 12.43 10.88 -9.85
N VAL A 120 11.42 11.64 -10.29
CA VAL A 120 10.96 11.67 -11.70
C VAL A 120 10.20 10.41 -12.16
N SER A 121 9.80 9.53 -11.24
CA SER A 121 8.93 8.38 -11.53
C SER A 121 9.53 7.43 -12.59
N HIS A 122 8.70 6.88 -13.49
CA HIS A 122 9.12 5.94 -14.54
C HIS A 122 10.20 6.47 -15.49
N GLN A 123 10.34 7.79 -15.63
CA GLN A 123 11.44 8.35 -16.42
C GLN A 123 12.81 8.08 -15.81
N PHE A 124 12.89 7.96 -14.48
CA PHE A 124 14.12 7.61 -13.77
C PHE A 124 14.56 6.16 -14.06
N GLU A 125 13.61 5.27 -14.30
CA GLU A 125 13.88 3.86 -14.58
C GLU A 125 14.69 3.67 -15.88
N SER A 126 14.55 4.60 -16.85
CA SER A 126 15.34 4.56 -18.09
C SER A 126 16.83 4.84 -17.88
N PHE A 127 17.20 5.42 -16.75
CA PHE A 127 18.59 5.67 -16.37
C PHE A 127 19.15 4.63 -15.39
N MET A 128 18.29 3.70 -14.92
CA MET A 128 18.73 2.62 -14.03
C MET A 128 19.34 1.48 -14.86
N PRO A 129 20.43 0.87 -14.40
CA PRO A 129 20.95 -0.34 -15.02
C PRO A 129 19.87 -1.41 -15.12
N GLY A 130 19.78 -2.11 -16.24
CA GLY A 130 18.85 -3.23 -16.42
C GLY A 130 19.09 -4.35 -15.38
N LYS A 131 18.06 -5.17 -15.12
CA LYS A 131 18.17 -6.29 -14.15
C LYS A 131 19.40 -7.18 -14.36
N HIS A 132 19.87 -7.30 -15.61
CA HIS A 132 21.05 -8.10 -15.97
C HIS A 132 22.38 -7.42 -15.61
N GLU A 133 22.40 -6.09 -15.51
CA GLU A 133 23.63 -5.34 -15.15
C GLU A 133 23.88 -5.36 -13.64
N PHE A 134 22.84 -5.60 -12.81
CA PHE A 134 23.02 -5.73 -11.36
C PHE A 134 23.62 -7.08 -10.94
N SER A 135 23.44 -8.14 -11.74
CA SER A 135 24.04 -9.44 -11.44
C SER A 135 25.57 -9.44 -11.56
N ASP A 136 26.12 -8.50 -12.37
CA ASP A 136 27.56 -8.39 -12.59
C ASP A 136 28.28 -7.50 -11.57
N VAL A 137 27.50 -6.73 -10.78
CA VAL A 137 28.03 -5.75 -9.80
C VAL A 137 28.02 -6.28 -8.37
N LEU A 138 27.21 -7.28 -8.08
CA LEU A 138 27.15 -7.93 -6.77
C LEU A 138 27.51 -9.41 -6.91
N PRO A 139 28.77 -9.81 -6.71
CA PRO A 139 29.09 -11.22 -6.54
C PRO A 139 28.38 -11.70 -5.27
N ILE A 140 27.40 -12.59 -5.47
CA ILE A 140 26.74 -13.29 -4.37
C ILE A 140 27.80 -14.18 -3.74
N ALA A 141 28.24 -13.85 -2.52
CA ALA A 141 29.09 -14.68 -1.69
C ALA A 141 28.28 -15.81 -1.07
#